data_8276a1fad67d0d2225e86a0657b736ba
#
_entry.id   8276a1fad67d0d2225e86a0657b736ba
#
_cell.length_a   1.000
_cell.length_b   1.000
_cell.length_c   1.000
_cell.angle_alpha   90.00
_cell.angle_beta   90.00
_cell.angle_gamma   90.00
#
_symmetry.space_group_name_H-M   'P 1'
#
loop_
_entity.id
_entity.type
_entity.pdbx_description
1 polymer ?
#
loop_
_entity_poly.entity_id
_entity_poly.type
_entity_poly.pdbx_seq_one_letter_code
_entity_poly.pdbx_strand_id
1 'polypeptide(L)'
;SHDLLEGCYTRAGLVSDVRLYESYPSRYAADITRQARWIRGDWQLLPWMLPWVPRGLHGHEWSPLSWLSRGKLLDNLRRSLVPVAATALLVIGWIILPEPLEWTLWLVCLLLLPVLVPAIRDVLVKPLDMTLEAHLLQVGQNFARGLERAVVDLACLPHRAYVSVVAIAVTLWRVLIS
;
A
#
# COMPACT_ATOMS: atom_id res chain seq x y z
N SER A 1 10.47 -4.86 -0.93
CA SER A 1 10.40 -4.68 -2.40
C SER A 1 11.35 -5.64 -3.12
N HIS A 2 12.64 -5.70 -2.80
CA HIS A 2 13.57 -6.65 -3.39
C HIS A 2 13.12 -8.09 -3.14
N ASP A 3 12.67 -8.42 -1.95
CA ASP A 3 12.13 -9.74 -1.58
C ASP A 3 11.00 -10.19 -2.52
N LEU A 4 10.14 -9.26 -2.96
CA LEU A 4 9.09 -9.58 -3.92
C LEU A 4 9.68 -9.97 -5.29
N LEU A 5 10.68 -9.23 -5.77
CA LEU A 5 11.35 -9.54 -7.03
C LEU A 5 12.09 -10.88 -6.94
N GLU A 6 12.88 -11.07 -5.88
CA GLU A 6 13.59 -12.31 -5.60
C GLU A 6 12.63 -13.50 -5.53
N GLY A 7 11.53 -13.38 -4.80
CA GLY A 7 10.50 -14.40 -4.74
C GLY A 7 9.84 -14.72 -6.09
N CYS A 8 9.78 -13.75 -7.01
CA CYS A 8 9.30 -13.98 -8.38
C CYS A 8 10.28 -14.80 -9.23
N TYR A 9 11.59 -14.64 -8.99
CA TYR A 9 12.63 -15.37 -9.72
C TYR A 9 12.92 -16.76 -9.13
N THR A 10 13.03 -16.85 -7.79
CA THR A 10 13.53 -18.04 -7.09
C THR A 10 12.44 -18.99 -6.61
N ARG A 11 11.16 -18.66 -6.82
CA ARG A 11 10.00 -19.41 -6.31
C ARG A 11 9.99 -19.50 -4.78
N ALA A 12 9.29 -18.56 -4.13
CA ALA A 12 9.09 -18.59 -2.68
C ALA A 12 8.21 -19.78 -2.27
N GLY A 13 8.60 -20.49 -1.22
CA GLY A 13 7.81 -21.51 -0.56
C GLY A 13 7.23 -21.01 0.77
N LEU A 14 6.07 -21.55 1.16
CA LEU A 14 5.46 -21.26 2.46
C LEU A 14 5.98 -22.27 3.48
N VAL A 15 6.58 -21.75 4.58
CA VAL A 15 6.97 -22.55 5.76
C VAL A 15 5.96 -22.23 6.86
N SER A 16 5.02 -23.13 7.12
CA SER A 16 3.89 -22.91 8.02
C SER A 16 4.16 -23.28 9.49
N ASP A 17 5.22 -24.00 9.77
CA ASP A 17 5.65 -24.48 11.09
C ASP A 17 6.64 -23.56 11.79
N VAL A 18 7.18 -22.56 11.10
CA VAL A 18 8.11 -21.56 11.65
C VAL A 18 7.39 -20.24 11.88
N ARG A 19 7.49 -19.70 13.10
CA ARG A 19 6.94 -18.39 13.47
C ARG A 19 8.09 -17.45 13.80
N LEU A 20 8.19 -16.36 13.03
CA LEU A 20 9.12 -15.28 13.30
C LEU A 20 8.36 -14.12 13.94
N TYR A 21 8.93 -13.56 15.00
CA TYR A 21 8.37 -12.41 15.70
C TYR A 21 9.23 -11.18 15.39
N GLU A 22 8.59 -10.15 14.87
CA GLU A 22 9.23 -8.88 14.53
C GLU A 22 8.64 -7.77 15.39
N SER A 23 9.49 -6.86 15.88
CA SER A 23 9.00 -5.69 16.63
C SER A 23 8.49 -4.63 15.66
N TYR A 24 7.29 -4.11 15.93
CA TYR A 24 6.69 -3.05 15.16
C TYR A 24 7.24 -1.67 15.60
N PRO A 25 7.45 -0.71 14.68
CA PRO A 25 7.85 0.63 15.08
C PRO A 25 6.75 1.27 15.92
N SER A 26 7.11 1.66 17.15
CA SER A 26 6.20 2.30 18.10
C SER A 26 6.01 3.80 17.87
N ARG A 27 6.80 4.40 16.96
CA ARG A 27 6.76 5.84 16.66
C ARG A 27 6.47 6.08 15.19
N TYR A 28 5.57 7.01 14.90
CA TYR A 28 5.23 7.42 13.53
C TYR A 28 6.45 7.81 12.69
N ALA A 29 7.41 8.55 13.26
CA ALA A 29 8.63 8.95 12.56
C ALA A 29 9.47 7.74 12.10
N ALA A 30 9.53 6.68 12.88
CA ALA A 30 10.22 5.46 12.50
C ALA A 30 9.47 4.70 11.40
N ASP A 31 8.15 4.66 11.49
CA ASP A 31 7.30 4.01 10.48
C ASP A 31 7.36 4.72 9.14
N ILE A 32 7.23 6.05 9.10
CA ILE A 32 7.28 6.82 7.85
C ILE A 32 8.66 6.74 7.18
N THR A 33 9.74 6.68 7.97
CA THR A 33 11.09 6.47 7.45
C THR A 33 11.24 5.09 6.81
N ARG A 34 10.63 4.07 7.41
CA ARG A 34 10.57 2.72 6.87
C ARG A 34 9.78 2.69 5.57
N GLN A 35 8.59 3.31 5.54
CA GLN A 35 7.77 3.42 4.34
C GLN A 35 8.52 4.13 3.20
N ALA A 36 9.22 5.22 3.48
CA ALA A 36 10.03 5.93 2.47
C ALA A 36 11.12 5.04 1.86
N ARG A 37 11.75 4.16 2.66
CA ARG A 37 12.71 3.18 2.15
C ARG A 37 12.04 2.14 1.25
N TRP A 38 10.87 1.65 1.62
CA TRP A 38 10.11 0.69 0.81
C TRP A 38 9.67 1.31 -0.52
N ILE A 39 9.14 2.53 -0.50
CA ILE A 39 8.76 3.25 -1.71
C ILE A 39 9.96 3.39 -2.66
N ARG A 40 11.12 3.81 -2.14
CA ARG A 40 12.34 3.90 -2.96
C ARG A 40 12.72 2.55 -3.58
N GLY A 41 12.70 1.48 -2.78
CA GLY A 41 12.99 0.14 -3.27
C GLY A 41 11.99 -0.34 -4.33
N ASP A 42 10.70 -0.04 -4.17
CA ASP A 42 9.69 -0.40 -5.17
C ASP A 42 9.90 0.35 -6.49
N TRP A 43 10.21 1.64 -6.44
CA TRP A 43 10.46 2.45 -7.65
C TRP A 43 11.79 2.16 -8.33
N GLN A 44 12.78 1.64 -7.62
CA GLN A 44 14.00 1.09 -8.22
C GLN A 44 13.72 -0.14 -9.09
N LEU A 45 12.64 -0.86 -8.83
CA LEU A 45 12.24 -2.04 -9.60
C LEU A 45 11.43 -1.69 -10.86
N LEU A 46 11.17 -0.40 -11.14
CA LEU A 46 10.42 0.04 -12.32
C LEU A 46 10.94 -0.56 -13.64
N PRO A 47 12.28 -0.61 -13.91
CA PRO A 47 12.81 -1.21 -15.14
C PRO A 47 12.44 -2.70 -15.31
N TRP A 48 12.25 -3.43 -14.20
CA TRP A 48 11.92 -4.86 -14.22
C TRP A 48 10.47 -5.16 -14.61
N MET A 49 9.62 -4.14 -14.65
CA MET A 49 8.25 -4.26 -15.17
C MET A 49 8.21 -4.26 -16.71
N LEU A 50 9.26 -3.77 -17.35
CA LEU A 50 9.34 -3.70 -18.80
C LEU A 50 9.57 -5.10 -19.40
N PRO A 51 9.25 -5.30 -20.70
CA PRO A 51 9.56 -6.53 -21.39
C PRO A 51 11.07 -6.83 -21.46
N TRP A 52 11.87 -5.77 -21.52
CA TRP A 52 13.34 -5.83 -21.56
C TRP A 52 13.87 -5.38 -20.20
N VAL A 53 14.56 -6.27 -19.51
CA VAL A 53 15.11 -6.04 -18.17
C VAL A 53 16.63 -5.96 -18.21
N PRO A 54 17.26 -5.21 -17.30
CA PRO A 54 18.71 -5.15 -17.20
C PRO A 54 19.31 -6.52 -16.89
N ARG A 55 20.35 -6.91 -17.63
CA ARG A 55 21.15 -8.12 -17.41
C ARG A 55 22.53 -7.76 -16.91
N GLY A 56 22.70 -7.75 -15.58
CA GLY A 56 23.98 -7.43 -14.97
C GLY A 56 24.55 -6.08 -15.44
N LEU A 57 25.87 -6.01 -15.62
CA LEU A 57 26.56 -4.78 -16.02
C LEU A 57 26.45 -4.46 -17.52
N HIS A 58 26.09 -5.40 -18.35
CA HIS A 58 26.11 -5.24 -19.81
C HIS A 58 24.92 -5.93 -20.47
N GLY A 59 23.99 -5.13 -20.97
CA GLY A 59 22.89 -5.56 -21.83
C GLY A 59 21.52 -5.66 -21.17
N HIS A 60 20.57 -6.11 -21.98
CA HIS A 60 19.18 -6.34 -21.59
C HIS A 60 18.76 -7.71 -22.08
N GLU A 61 17.84 -8.35 -21.38
CA GLU A 61 17.22 -9.60 -21.77
C GLU A 61 15.70 -9.55 -21.65
N TRP A 62 15.01 -10.49 -22.30
CA TRP A 62 13.57 -10.63 -22.11
C TRP A 62 13.27 -10.97 -20.65
N SER A 63 12.35 -10.21 -20.08
CA SER A 63 11.94 -10.41 -18.68
C SER A 63 11.35 -11.82 -18.51
N PRO A 64 11.92 -12.65 -17.62
CA PRO A 64 11.36 -13.96 -17.29
C PRO A 64 10.12 -13.86 -16.38
N LEU A 65 9.76 -12.63 -15.94
CA LEU A 65 8.65 -12.42 -15.03
C LEU A 65 7.32 -12.67 -15.71
N SER A 66 6.47 -13.44 -15.04
CA SER A 66 5.08 -13.65 -15.45
C SER A 66 4.27 -12.34 -15.37
N TRP A 67 3.15 -12.27 -16.08
CA TRP A 67 2.22 -11.14 -15.98
C TRP A 67 1.72 -10.91 -14.54
N LEU A 68 1.52 -12.00 -13.78
CA LEU A 68 1.13 -11.93 -12.37
C LEU A 68 2.23 -11.25 -11.53
N SER A 69 3.49 -11.61 -11.76
CA SER A 69 4.63 -11.02 -11.05
C SER A 69 4.76 -9.52 -11.35
N ARG A 70 4.62 -9.15 -12.62
CA ARG A 70 4.59 -7.72 -13.02
C ARG A 70 3.41 -6.97 -12.41
N GLY A 71 2.23 -7.60 -12.36
CA GLY A 71 1.05 -7.05 -11.68
C GLY A 71 1.29 -6.80 -10.20
N LYS A 72 1.99 -7.68 -9.49
CA LYS A 72 2.37 -7.49 -8.08
C LYS A 72 3.33 -6.30 -7.90
N LEU A 73 4.32 -6.16 -8.79
CA LEU A 73 5.23 -5.00 -8.77
C LEU A 73 4.45 -3.70 -9.02
N LEU A 74 3.56 -3.70 -10.02
CA LEU A 74 2.71 -2.54 -10.31
C LEU A 74 1.82 -2.17 -9.11
N ASP A 75 1.25 -3.15 -8.42
CA ASP A 75 0.42 -2.90 -7.23
C ASP A 75 1.20 -2.21 -6.11
N ASN A 76 2.48 -2.58 -5.91
CA ASN A 76 3.32 -1.87 -4.94
C ASN A 76 3.55 -0.40 -5.34
N LEU A 77 3.83 -0.12 -6.62
CA LEU A 77 3.96 1.26 -7.11
C LEU A 77 2.66 2.04 -6.92
N ARG A 78 1.52 1.43 -7.28
CA ARG A 78 0.20 2.02 -7.10
C ARG A 78 -0.07 2.42 -5.66
N ARG A 79 0.29 1.58 -4.69
CA ARG A 79 0.09 1.86 -3.25
C ARG A 79 0.80 3.13 -2.80
N SER A 80 2.00 3.40 -3.31
CA SER A 80 2.75 4.61 -2.99
C SER A 80 2.13 5.89 -3.59
N LEU A 81 1.34 5.76 -4.64
CA LEU A 81 0.65 6.87 -5.31
C LEU A 81 -0.71 7.21 -4.66
N VAL A 82 -1.31 6.30 -3.89
CA VAL A 82 -2.62 6.53 -3.27
C VAL A 82 -2.64 7.79 -2.39
N PRO A 83 -1.70 8.00 -1.45
CA PRO A 83 -1.68 9.22 -0.64
C PRO A 83 -1.53 10.49 -1.49
N VAL A 84 -0.72 10.41 -2.55
CA VAL A 84 -0.49 11.53 -3.47
C VAL A 84 -1.77 11.88 -4.23
N ALA A 85 -2.39 10.89 -4.83
CA ALA A 85 -3.65 11.06 -5.58
C ALA A 85 -4.79 11.57 -4.68
N ALA A 86 -4.94 11.00 -3.48
CA ALA A 86 -5.96 11.41 -2.53
C ALA A 86 -5.77 12.87 -2.07
N THR A 87 -4.53 13.27 -1.76
CA THR A 87 -4.21 14.64 -1.40
C THR A 87 -4.47 15.60 -2.57
N ALA A 88 -4.05 15.24 -3.77
CA ALA A 88 -4.28 16.02 -4.98
C ALA A 88 -5.78 16.20 -5.26
N LEU A 89 -6.58 15.14 -5.13
CA LEU A 89 -8.03 15.19 -5.29
C LEU A 89 -8.70 16.11 -4.27
N LEU A 90 -8.26 16.11 -3.01
CA LEU A 90 -8.75 17.06 -2.00
C LEU A 90 -8.45 18.50 -2.40
N VAL A 91 -7.21 18.79 -2.78
CA VAL A 91 -6.78 20.15 -3.17
C VAL A 91 -7.55 20.62 -4.41
N ILE A 92 -7.66 19.78 -5.44
CA ILE A 92 -8.41 20.08 -6.67
C ILE A 92 -9.90 20.27 -6.35
N GLY A 93 -10.47 19.39 -5.52
CA GLY A 93 -11.86 19.47 -5.11
C GLY A 93 -12.18 20.79 -4.40
N TRP A 94 -11.26 21.28 -3.58
CA TRP A 94 -11.47 22.53 -2.84
C TRP A 94 -11.23 23.80 -3.65
N ILE A 95 -10.36 23.75 -4.67
CA ILE A 95 -9.98 24.94 -5.45
C ILE A 95 -10.81 25.09 -6.73
N ILE A 96 -11.12 23.96 -7.39
CA ILE A 96 -11.61 23.97 -8.77
C ILE A 96 -13.05 23.46 -8.88
N LEU A 97 -13.43 22.47 -8.08
CA LEU A 97 -14.71 21.80 -8.25
C LEU A 97 -15.83 22.54 -7.51
N PRO A 98 -17.07 22.54 -8.08
CA PRO A 98 -18.25 22.92 -7.32
C PRO A 98 -18.47 21.90 -6.18
N GLU A 99 -19.09 22.35 -5.09
CA GLU A 99 -19.47 21.51 -3.95
C GLU A 99 -18.27 20.79 -3.27
N PRO A 100 -17.27 21.53 -2.71
CA PRO A 100 -16.06 20.95 -2.12
C PRO A 100 -16.35 19.91 -1.02
N LEU A 101 -17.45 20.08 -0.29
CA LEU A 101 -17.86 19.18 0.78
C LEU A 101 -18.25 17.79 0.24
N GLU A 102 -19.01 17.76 -0.86
CA GLU A 102 -19.42 16.48 -1.47
C GLU A 102 -18.21 15.69 -1.94
N TRP A 103 -17.26 16.33 -2.61
CA TRP A 103 -16.01 15.69 -3.04
C TRP A 103 -15.19 15.17 -1.87
N THR A 104 -15.13 15.92 -0.79
CA THR A 104 -14.44 15.48 0.43
C THR A 104 -15.12 14.24 1.01
N LEU A 105 -16.45 14.23 1.10
CA LEU A 105 -17.22 13.09 1.60
C LEU A 105 -17.01 11.84 0.72
N TRP A 106 -17.08 12.00 -0.61
CA TRP A 106 -16.82 10.90 -1.54
C TRP A 106 -15.42 10.30 -1.35
N LEU A 107 -14.40 11.14 -1.21
CA LEU A 107 -13.04 10.67 -0.99
C LEU A 107 -12.90 9.97 0.36
N VAL A 108 -13.46 10.53 1.43
CA VAL A 108 -13.46 9.89 2.75
C VAL A 108 -14.17 8.54 2.71
N CYS A 109 -15.34 8.45 2.07
CA CYS A 109 -16.03 7.18 1.87
C CYS A 109 -15.17 6.16 1.12
N LEU A 110 -14.48 6.57 0.06
CA LEU A 110 -13.57 5.71 -0.69
C LEU A 110 -12.42 5.19 0.18
N LEU A 111 -11.82 6.05 1.00
CA LEU A 111 -10.74 5.68 1.90
C LEU A 111 -11.21 4.79 3.07
N LEU A 112 -12.49 4.83 3.42
CA LEU A 112 -13.09 3.96 4.43
C LEU A 112 -13.51 2.58 3.89
N LEU A 113 -13.59 2.38 2.58
CA LEU A 113 -14.00 1.09 1.99
C LEU A 113 -13.20 -0.11 2.52
N PRO A 114 -11.86 -0.05 2.71
CA PRO A 114 -11.10 -1.15 3.27
C PRO A 114 -11.48 -1.53 4.71
N VAL A 115 -12.13 -0.64 5.44
CA VAL A 115 -12.66 -0.88 6.79
C VAL A 115 -14.10 -1.38 6.73
N LEU A 116 -14.92 -0.77 5.88
CA LEU A 116 -16.36 -1.05 5.78
C LEU A 116 -16.63 -2.42 5.14
N VAL A 117 -15.95 -2.74 4.03
CA VAL A 117 -16.20 -3.99 3.29
C VAL A 117 -15.93 -5.24 4.14
N PRO A 118 -14.78 -5.38 4.83
CA PRO A 118 -14.57 -6.50 5.75
C PRO A 118 -15.57 -6.52 6.89
N ALA A 119 -15.92 -5.37 7.48
CA ALA A 119 -16.88 -5.31 8.59
C ALA A 119 -18.27 -5.82 8.16
N ILE A 120 -18.77 -5.40 6.99
CA ILE A 120 -20.03 -5.89 6.43
C ILE A 120 -19.96 -7.40 6.20
N ARG A 121 -18.88 -7.88 5.57
CA ARG A 121 -18.69 -9.32 5.35
C ARG A 121 -18.68 -10.09 6.66
N ASP A 122 -17.94 -9.62 7.65
CA ASP A 122 -17.82 -10.29 8.95
C ASP A 122 -19.17 -10.32 9.71
N VAL A 123 -20.02 -9.30 9.58
CA VAL A 123 -21.39 -9.34 10.10
C VAL A 123 -22.22 -10.43 9.42
N LEU A 124 -22.09 -10.58 8.09
CA LEU A 124 -22.88 -11.52 7.30
C LEU A 124 -22.43 -12.98 7.44
N VAL A 125 -21.15 -13.20 7.71
CA VAL A 125 -20.53 -14.54 7.74
C VAL A 125 -20.05 -14.86 9.16
N LYS A 126 -20.93 -15.49 9.94
CA LYS A 126 -20.60 -15.94 11.29
C LYS A 126 -19.88 -17.29 11.27
N PRO A 127 -18.71 -17.46 11.93
CA PRO A 127 -18.07 -18.76 12.14
C PRO A 127 -18.97 -19.69 12.97
N LEU A 128 -18.89 -20.99 12.68
CA LEU A 128 -19.72 -22.01 13.34
C LEU A 128 -19.31 -22.28 14.80
N ASP A 129 -18.07 -22.00 15.12
CA ASP A 129 -17.42 -22.27 16.42
C ASP A 129 -17.60 -21.15 17.45
N MET A 130 -18.32 -20.07 17.11
CA MET A 130 -18.55 -18.92 18.00
C MET A 130 -20.03 -18.67 18.30
N THR A 131 -20.31 -18.14 19.50
CA THR A 131 -21.65 -17.61 19.82
C THR A 131 -21.90 -16.31 19.05
N LEU A 132 -23.17 -15.97 18.79
CA LEU A 132 -23.52 -14.73 18.08
C LEU A 132 -23.03 -13.49 18.82
N GLU A 133 -23.17 -13.48 20.14
CA GLU A 133 -22.74 -12.36 20.99
C GLU A 133 -21.22 -12.13 20.90
N ALA A 134 -20.42 -13.19 21.06
CA ALA A 134 -18.97 -13.11 20.94
C ALA A 134 -18.54 -12.66 19.55
N HIS A 135 -19.21 -13.15 18.49
CA HIS A 135 -18.97 -12.77 17.13
C HIS A 135 -19.23 -11.27 16.89
N LEU A 136 -20.40 -10.77 17.27
CA LEU A 136 -20.74 -9.34 17.10
C LEU A 136 -19.80 -8.43 17.89
N LEU A 137 -19.42 -8.82 19.11
CA LEU A 137 -18.44 -8.09 19.91
C LEU A 137 -17.09 -8.01 19.19
N GLN A 138 -16.62 -9.12 18.63
CA GLN A 138 -15.35 -9.17 17.86
C GLN A 138 -15.42 -8.31 16.60
N VAL A 139 -16.53 -8.35 15.86
CA VAL A 139 -16.73 -7.53 14.66
C VAL A 139 -16.72 -6.04 15.05
N GLY A 140 -17.42 -5.66 16.11
CA GLY A 140 -17.43 -4.29 16.62
C GLY A 140 -16.04 -3.79 17.02
N GLN A 141 -15.26 -4.61 17.73
CA GLN A 141 -13.87 -4.29 18.10
C GLN A 141 -12.94 -4.17 16.89
N ASN A 142 -13.09 -5.06 15.89
CA ASN A 142 -12.31 -4.99 14.66
C ASN A 142 -12.65 -3.73 13.87
N PHE A 143 -13.93 -3.40 13.76
CA PHE A 143 -14.40 -2.20 13.10
C PHE A 143 -13.88 -0.93 13.78
N ALA A 144 -14.00 -0.83 15.11
CA ALA A 144 -13.49 0.31 15.88
C ALA A 144 -11.99 0.52 15.67
N ARG A 145 -11.18 -0.55 15.76
CA ARG A 145 -9.74 -0.49 15.47
C ARG A 145 -9.44 -0.12 14.02
N GLY A 146 -10.25 -0.57 13.08
CA GLY A 146 -10.15 -0.19 11.67
C GLY A 146 -10.42 1.30 11.47
N LEU A 147 -11.44 1.82 12.13
CA LEU A 147 -11.82 3.23 12.08
C LEU A 147 -10.75 4.14 12.71
N GLU A 148 -10.21 3.76 13.86
CA GLU A 148 -9.10 4.48 14.51
C GLU A 148 -7.89 4.61 13.55
N ARG A 149 -7.50 3.52 12.89
CA ARG A 149 -6.43 3.52 11.89
C ARG A 149 -6.76 4.44 10.72
N ALA A 150 -7.98 4.37 10.19
CA ALA A 150 -8.39 5.20 9.07
C ALA A 150 -8.38 6.70 9.41
N VAL A 151 -8.76 7.08 10.63
CA VAL A 151 -8.68 8.46 11.13
C VAL A 151 -7.23 8.94 11.19
N VAL A 152 -6.32 8.12 11.73
CA VAL A 152 -4.88 8.45 11.77
C VAL A 152 -4.30 8.53 10.36
N ASP A 153 -4.65 7.61 9.48
CA ASP A 153 -4.20 7.59 8.08
C ASP A 153 -4.67 8.85 7.33
N LEU A 154 -5.92 9.28 7.56
CA LEU A 154 -6.47 10.49 6.97
C LEU A 154 -5.79 11.75 7.52
N ALA A 155 -5.57 11.83 8.82
CA ALA A 155 -4.86 12.95 9.46
C ALA A 155 -3.41 13.08 8.98
N CYS A 156 -2.74 11.94 8.71
CA CYS A 156 -1.37 11.90 8.21
C CYS A 156 -1.27 11.95 6.68
N LEU A 157 -2.39 11.98 5.95
CA LEU A 157 -2.45 11.86 4.50
C LEU A 157 -1.54 12.86 3.76
N PRO A 158 -1.55 14.19 4.05
CA PRO A 158 -0.68 15.13 3.34
C PRO A 158 0.81 14.88 3.58
N HIS A 159 1.19 14.51 4.79
CA HIS A 159 2.57 14.18 5.11
C HIS A 159 3.04 12.90 4.39
N ARG A 160 2.19 11.87 4.35
CA ARG A 160 2.47 10.63 3.59
C ARG A 160 2.58 10.90 2.10
N ALA A 161 1.74 11.78 1.55
CA ALA A 161 1.82 12.23 0.16
C ALA A 161 3.17 12.91 -0.13
N TYR A 162 3.57 13.86 0.72
CA TYR A 162 4.86 14.54 0.60
C TYR A 162 6.03 13.56 0.61
N VAL A 163 6.07 12.65 1.59
CA VAL A 163 7.13 11.64 1.70
C VAL A 163 7.16 10.72 0.48
N SER A 164 5.99 10.32 -0.03
CA SER A 164 5.89 9.51 -1.25
C SER A 164 6.44 10.23 -2.47
N VAL A 165 6.04 11.48 -2.69
CA VAL A 165 6.55 12.30 -3.82
C VAL A 165 8.06 12.46 -3.75
N VAL A 166 8.61 12.80 -2.58
CA VAL A 166 10.06 12.96 -2.41
C VAL A 166 10.80 11.64 -2.66
N ALA A 167 10.30 10.54 -2.10
CA ALA A 167 10.91 9.22 -2.29
C ALA A 167 10.90 8.80 -3.75
N ILE A 168 9.78 9.01 -4.46
CA ILE A 168 9.61 8.70 -5.88
C ILE A 168 10.54 9.58 -6.72
N ALA A 169 10.51 10.90 -6.54
CA ALA A 169 11.30 11.83 -7.33
C ALA A 169 12.81 11.56 -7.21
N VAL A 170 13.31 11.37 -5.98
CA VAL A 170 14.73 11.05 -5.75
C VAL A 170 15.11 9.70 -6.39
N THR A 171 14.22 8.73 -6.36
CA THR A 171 14.50 7.41 -6.94
C THR A 171 14.52 7.46 -8.47
N LEU A 172 13.50 8.09 -9.06
CA LEU A 172 13.44 8.25 -10.51
C LEU A 172 14.64 9.06 -11.06
N TRP A 173 15.01 10.13 -10.36
CA TRP A 173 16.21 10.89 -10.72
C TRP A 173 17.44 10.00 -10.79
N ARG A 174 17.65 9.17 -9.76
CA ARG A 174 18.81 8.26 -9.71
C ARG A 174 18.75 7.15 -10.77
N VAL A 175 17.57 6.60 -11.04
CA VAL A 175 17.39 5.49 -11.99
C VAL A 175 17.51 5.95 -13.44
N LEU A 176 17.10 7.20 -13.75
CA LEU A 176 17.05 7.73 -15.12
C LEU A 176 18.30 8.52 -15.53
N ILE A 177 19.03 9.09 -14.57
CA ILE A 177 20.09 10.09 -14.86
C ILE A 177 21.47 9.60 -14.37
N SER A 178 21.52 8.69 -13.41
CA SER A 178 22.75 8.10 -12.87
C SER A 178 23.04 6.74 -13.46
#